data_da218400ab52b746eacc70b5f975d73d
#
_entry.id   da218400ab52b746eacc70b5f975d73d
#
_cell.length_a   1.000
_cell.length_b   1.000
_cell.length_c   1.000
_cell.angle_alpha   90.00
_cell.angle_beta   90.00
_cell.angle_gamma   90.00
#
_symmetry.space_group_name_H-M   'P 1'
#
loop_
_entity.id
_entity.type
_entity.pdbx_description
1 polymer ?
#
loop_
_entity_poly.entity_id
_entity_poly.type
_entity_poly.pdbx_seq_one_letter_code
_entity_poly.pdbx_strand_id
1 'polypeptide(L)'
;MQANMHSFNKNVLKNKLLYIIALVSLFFSSVSFSACEMPEYLPTGDLGVIIERMNGSVLIVNNSSLSILCRIEGLGDLSHASVVFSRDARYAFVFGRDGGLTKIDLLKGNISKRVMQSGNSIGGAISQDGKYIAVSNYEPGGVNIFTVNNLSLLAKIPALYGESNMASKTVGLVDAPGNQFVFSLYDGNEIWQVQMDKLSNKPKADIKKYPNVGKAPYDGLISANGRYYIAGLFGEDGLSLLDLWHPEQGTRKILSHYGKGQKKLPVYKMPHLEGWAIAGKHAFLPAVGLHEVLVVDINTWQEVTRIKVHSQPVFAMASPDDRQIWVNFAFPDNNTLQVIDSETFKIIKQFQPGKGILHMEFTPRSEHVWVSVRDNDEIIVYDTQTLKEVKRLPAKKPSGIFFTSRAHRIGL
;
A
#
# COMPACT_ATOMS: atom_id res chain seq x y z
N MET A 1 -76.14 -19.88 12.19
CA MET A 1 -75.51 -19.29 10.98
C MET A 1 -74.26 -18.47 11.29
N GLN A 2 -73.39 -18.89 12.29
CA GLN A 2 -72.17 -18.17 12.73
C GLN A 2 -70.91 -19.02 12.79
N ALA A 3 -70.93 -20.27 12.34
CA ALA A 3 -69.76 -21.16 12.47
C ALA A 3 -68.87 -21.28 11.21
N ASN A 4 -69.30 -20.73 10.04
CA ASN A 4 -68.55 -20.87 8.79
C ASN A 4 -67.68 -19.70 8.33
N MET A 5 -67.65 -18.57 9.09
CA MET A 5 -66.87 -17.40 8.69
C MET A 5 -65.45 -17.37 9.28
N HIS A 6 -65.17 -18.18 10.31
CA HIS A 6 -63.86 -18.21 10.97
C HIS A 6 -62.85 -19.17 10.33
N SER A 7 -63.28 -20.14 9.52
CA SER A 7 -62.40 -21.09 8.84
C SER A 7 -61.77 -20.53 7.55
N PHE A 8 -62.48 -19.62 6.85
CA PHE A 8 -62.01 -19.07 5.57
C PHE A 8 -60.85 -18.07 5.72
N ASN A 9 -60.77 -17.36 6.86
CA ASN A 9 -59.78 -16.33 7.08
C ASN A 9 -58.40 -16.89 7.50
N LYS A 10 -58.34 -18.08 8.11
CA LYS A 10 -57.08 -18.71 8.52
C LYS A 10 -56.27 -19.29 7.36
N ASN A 11 -56.94 -19.82 6.35
CA ASN A 11 -56.27 -20.39 5.16
C ASN A 11 -55.75 -19.32 4.21
N VAL A 12 -56.43 -18.18 4.09
CA VAL A 12 -55.95 -17.03 3.28
C VAL A 12 -54.73 -16.36 3.91
N LEU A 13 -54.66 -16.27 5.26
CA LEU A 13 -53.47 -15.74 5.96
C LEU A 13 -52.30 -16.71 5.87
N LYS A 14 -52.52 -18.04 5.98
CA LYS A 14 -51.43 -19.02 5.83
C LYS A 14 -50.83 -19.02 4.43
N ASN A 15 -51.64 -18.92 3.40
CA ASN A 15 -51.16 -18.86 2.02
C ASN A 15 -50.45 -17.54 1.72
N LYS A 16 -50.89 -16.40 2.24
CA LYS A 16 -50.14 -15.11 2.11
C LYS A 16 -48.82 -15.14 2.83
N LEU A 17 -48.73 -15.77 4.01
CA LEU A 17 -47.49 -15.90 4.76
C LEU A 17 -46.49 -16.83 4.08
N LEU A 18 -46.93 -17.92 3.46
CA LEU A 18 -46.13 -18.82 2.63
C LEU A 18 -45.60 -18.13 1.35
N TYR A 19 -46.37 -17.27 0.71
CA TYR A 19 -45.94 -16.49 -0.45
C TYR A 19 -44.93 -15.41 -0.07
N ILE A 20 -45.05 -14.79 1.10
CA ILE A 20 -44.09 -13.80 1.59
C ILE A 20 -42.77 -14.46 1.96
N ILE A 21 -42.78 -15.65 2.58
CA ILE A 21 -41.58 -16.42 2.90
C ILE A 21 -40.89 -16.94 1.61
N ALA A 22 -41.65 -17.35 0.60
CA ALA A 22 -41.12 -17.75 -0.70
C ALA A 22 -40.55 -16.57 -1.53
N LEU A 23 -41.09 -15.35 -1.39
CA LEU A 23 -40.57 -14.14 -2.04
C LEU A 23 -39.31 -13.58 -1.32
N VAL A 24 -39.18 -13.75 0.00
CA VAL A 24 -38.01 -13.31 0.74
C VAL A 24 -36.80 -14.25 0.53
N SER A 25 -37.05 -15.54 0.24
CA SER A 25 -35.98 -16.50 -0.08
C SER A 25 -35.44 -16.36 -1.50
N LEU A 26 -36.06 -15.58 -2.38
CA LEU A 26 -35.59 -15.33 -3.75
C LEU A 26 -34.66 -14.11 -3.89
N PHE A 27 -34.41 -13.33 -2.80
CA PHE A 27 -33.52 -12.16 -2.81
C PHE A 27 -32.17 -12.36 -2.14
N PHE A 28 -31.83 -13.56 -1.68
CA PHE A 28 -30.45 -13.93 -1.44
C PHE A 28 -29.83 -14.40 -2.76
N SER A 29 -29.68 -13.51 -3.72
CA SER A 29 -28.69 -13.68 -4.77
C SER A 29 -27.33 -13.73 -4.06
N SER A 30 -26.84 -14.95 -3.81
CA SER A 30 -25.43 -15.16 -3.59
C SER A 30 -24.73 -14.54 -4.80
N VAL A 31 -24.07 -13.39 -4.63
CA VAL A 31 -23.14 -12.89 -5.61
C VAL A 31 -22.05 -13.97 -5.70
N SER A 32 -22.24 -14.89 -6.61
CA SER A 32 -21.23 -15.86 -6.99
C SER A 32 -20.16 -15.06 -7.73
N PHE A 33 -19.11 -14.68 -7.02
CA PHE A 33 -17.89 -14.22 -7.68
C PHE A 33 -17.40 -15.39 -8.53
N SER A 34 -17.48 -15.24 -9.84
CA SER A 34 -16.93 -16.23 -10.76
C SER A 34 -15.44 -16.36 -10.42
N ALA A 35 -15.04 -17.51 -9.89
CA ALA A 35 -13.64 -17.83 -9.71
C ALA A 35 -12.99 -17.90 -11.11
N CYS A 36 -11.82 -17.34 -11.25
CA CYS A 36 -11.05 -17.49 -12.47
C CYS A 36 -10.55 -18.93 -12.62
N GLU A 37 -10.46 -19.41 -13.85
CA GLU A 37 -9.71 -20.64 -14.15
C GLU A 37 -8.21 -20.33 -14.02
N MET A 38 -7.63 -20.67 -12.88
CA MET A 38 -6.21 -20.52 -12.64
C MET A 38 -5.45 -21.76 -13.14
N PRO A 39 -4.24 -21.61 -13.70
CA PRO A 39 -3.40 -22.76 -14.06
C PRO A 39 -3.16 -23.69 -12.86
N GLU A 40 -3.11 -24.98 -13.11
CA GLU A 40 -2.95 -26.02 -12.07
C GLU A 40 -1.62 -25.86 -11.29
N TYR A 41 -0.57 -25.44 -12.01
CA TYR A 41 0.77 -25.25 -11.45
C TYR A 41 1.20 -23.80 -11.61
N LEU A 42 1.26 -23.09 -10.48
CA LEU A 42 1.70 -21.68 -10.41
C LEU A 42 2.73 -21.52 -9.31
N PRO A 43 3.98 -21.15 -9.66
CA PRO A 43 4.96 -20.74 -8.66
C PRO A 43 4.51 -19.41 -8.03
N THR A 44 4.34 -19.39 -6.72
CA THR A 44 3.87 -18.19 -6.02
C THR A 44 4.84 -17.01 -6.14
N GLY A 45 6.14 -17.28 -6.29
CA GLY A 45 7.16 -16.24 -6.48
C GLY A 45 7.05 -15.45 -7.79
N ASP A 46 6.33 -15.97 -8.78
CA ASP A 46 6.13 -15.31 -10.08
C ASP A 46 4.83 -14.48 -10.13
N LEU A 47 4.04 -14.49 -9.06
CA LEU A 47 2.74 -13.82 -9.04
C LEU A 47 2.86 -12.35 -8.64
N GLY A 48 1.84 -11.59 -9.02
CA GLY A 48 1.66 -10.20 -8.63
C GLY A 48 0.21 -9.77 -8.65
N VAL A 49 -0.04 -8.61 -8.09
CA VAL A 49 -1.35 -7.95 -8.04
C VAL A 49 -1.21 -6.54 -8.60
N ILE A 50 -2.11 -6.18 -9.52
CA ILE A 50 -2.23 -4.83 -10.05
C ILE A 50 -3.60 -4.27 -9.68
N ILE A 51 -3.62 -3.09 -9.09
CA ILE A 51 -4.85 -2.42 -8.69
C ILE A 51 -5.47 -1.70 -9.88
N GLU A 52 -6.74 -1.99 -10.17
CA GLU A 52 -7.58 -1.29 -11.14
C GLU A 52 -8.57 -0.38 -10.41
N ARG A 53 -8.24 0.91 -10.30
CA ARG A 53 -8.98 1.89 -9.47
C ARG A 53 -10.41 2.13 -9.93
N MET A 54 -10.66 2.10 -11.24
CA MET A 54 -11.96 2.46 -11.82
C MET A 54 -13.06 1.49 -11.39
N ASN A 55 -12.76 0.20 -11.32
CA ASN A 55 -13.74 -0.85 -11.14
C ASN A 55 -13.75 -1.46 -9.74
N GLY A 56 -12.84 -1.03 -8.84
CA GLY A 56 -12.67 -1.73 -7.57
C GLY A 56 -12.26 -3.18 -7.78
N SER A 57 -11.37 -3.43 -8.74
CA SER A 57 -10.86 -4.75 -9.10
C SER A 57 -9.35 -4.80 -9.01
N VAL A 58 -8.81 -6.02 -9.02
CA VAL A 58 -7.38 -6.27 -9.16
C VAL A 58 -7.14 -7.31 -10.25
N LEU A 59 -5.98 -7.21 -10.90
CA LEU A 59 -5.47 -8.24 -11.79
C LEU A 59 -4.47 -9.10 -11.02
N ILE A 60 -4.60 -10.42 -11.12
CA ILE A 60 -3.54 -11.36 -10.79
C ILE A 60 -2.70 -11.54 -12.05
N VAL A 61 -1.40 -11.34 -11.93
CA VAL A 61 -0.46 -11.42 -13.06
C VAL A 61 0.67 -12.40 -12.76
N ASN A 62 1.26 -12.94 -13.84
CA ASN A 62 2.49 -13.70 -13.78
C ASN A 62 3.62 -12.84 -14.37
N ASN A 63 4.63 -12.53 -13.56
CA ASN A 63 5.72 -11.64 -13.95
C ASN A 63 6.79 -12.31 -14.82
N SER A 64 6.89 -13.64 -14.83
CA SER A 64 7.82 -14.40 -15.67
C SER A 64 7.26 -14.60 -17.08
N SER A 65 5.95 -14.89 -17.22
CA SER A 65 5.31 -15.03 -18.54
C SER A 65 4.77 -13.71 -19.10
N LEU A 66 4.88 -12.62 -18.36
CA LEU A 66 4.37 -11.29 -18.70
C LEU A 66 2.89 -11.35 -19.10
N SER A 67 2.05 -11.96 -18.27
CA SER A 67 0.64 -12.20 -18.60
C SER A 67 -0.31 -11.88 -17.44
N ILE A 68 -1.55 -11.53 -17.81
CA ILE A 68 -2.67 -11.45 -16.90
C ILE A 68 -3.28 -12.85 -16.77
N LEU A 69 -3.39 -13.35 -15.56
CA LEU A 69 -4.01 -14.63 -15.27
C LEU A 69 -5.49 -14.49 -14.96
N CYS A 70 -5.86 -13.43 -14.22
CA CYS A 70 -7.20 -13.31 -13.67
C CYS A 70 -7.53 -11.87 -13.30
N ARG A 71 -8.82 -11.51 -13.36
CA ARG A 71 -9.37 -10.27 -12.77
C ARG A 71 -10.31 -10.64 -11.63
N ILE A 72 -10.06 -10.05 -10.46
CA ILE A 72 -10.91 -10.19 -9.28
C ILE A 72 -11.67 -8.88 -9.08
N GLU A 73 -12.98 -8.95 -9.05
CA GLU A 73 -13.89 -7.80 -8.88
C GLU A 73 -14.49 -7.78 -7.46
N GLY A 74 -15.16 -6.69 -7.08
CA GLY A 74 -15.90 -6.60 -5.83
C GLY A 74 -15.07 -6.19 -4.61
N LEU A 75 -13.92 -5.53 -4.82
CA LEU A 75 -13.06 -5.07 -3.73
C LEU A 75 -13.46 -3.68 -3.16
N GLY A 76 -14.48 -3.04 -3.72
CA GLY A 76 -14.95 -1.73 -3.28
C GLY A 76 -14.10 -0.57 -3.81
N ASP A 77 -13.94 0.50 -3.01
CA ASP A 77 -13.19 1.67 -3.45
C ASP A 77 -11.67 1.44 -3.35
N LEU A 78 -11.02 1.30 -4.49
CA LEU A 78 -9.57 1.19 -4.62
C LEU A 78 -8.89 2.48 -5.11
N SER A 79 -9.54 3.62 -4.97
CA SER A 79 -8.98 4.92 -5.39
C SER A 79 -7.66 5.27 -4.69
N HIS A 80 -7.46 4.74 -3.50
CA HIS A 80 -6.19 4.71 -2.78
C HIS A 80 -6.08 3.35 -2.09
N ALA A 81 -5.30 2.45 -2.66
CA ALA A 81 -5.18 1.09 -2.19
C ALA A 81 -3.73 0.61 -2.20
N SER A 82 -3.40 -0.26 -1.27
CA SER A 82 -2.12 -0.95 -1.18
C SER A 82 -2.32 -2.45 -0.97
N VAL A 83 -1.24 -3.21 -1.13
CA VAL A 83 -1.26 -4.67 -1.03
C VAL A 83 -0.04 -5.15 -0.24
N VAL A 84 -0.28 -6.06 0.69
CA VAL A 84 0.78 -6.88 1.30
C VAL A 84 0.47 -8.36 1.07
N PHE A 85 1.48 -9.21 1.21
CA PHE A 85 1.37 -10.64 0.94
C PHE A 85 1.62 -11.46 2.21
N SER A 86 0.95 -12.64 2.30
CA SER A 86 1.34 -13.65 3.28
C SER A 86 2.77 -14.12 3.05
N ARG A 87 3.44 -14.59 4.10
CA ARG A 87 4.86 -14.98 4.02
C ARG A 87 5.12 -16.18 3.09
N ASP A 88 4.10 -16.99 2.81
CA ASP A 88 4.14 -18.06 1.80
C ASP A 88 3.79 -17.54 0.37
N ALA A 89 3.58 -16.23 0.21
CA ALA A 89 3.21 -15.59 -1.05
C ALA A 89 1.92 -16.13 -1.70
N ARG A 90 1.09 -16.86 -0.95
CA ARG A 90 -0.17 -17.42 -1.43
C ARG A 90 -1.33 -16.43 -1.40
N TYR A 91 -1.38 -15.59 -0.36
CA TYR A 91 -2.49 -14.67 -0.17
C TYR A 91 -2.05 -13.22 -0.34
N ALA A 92 -2.85 -12.44 -1.05
CA ALA A 92 -2.75 -10.99 -1.08
C ALA A 92 -3.79 -10.39 -0.13
N PHE A 93 -3.40 -9.35 0.60
CA PHE A 93 -4.27 -8.54 1.45
C PHE A 93 -4.35 -7.15 0.87
N VAL A 94 -5.54 -6.79 0.35
CA VAL A 94 -5.80 -5.51 -0.29
C VAL A 94 -6.52 -4.59 0.68
N PHE A 95 -5.98 -3.39 0.87
CA PHE A 95 -6.54 -2.35 1.72
C PHE A 95 -7.25 -1.33 0.84
N GLY A 96 -8.57 -1.25 0.94
CA GLY A 96 -9.39 -0.32 0.17
C GLY A 96 -9.63 1.00 0.90
N ARG A 97 -9.82 2.08 0.14
CA ARG A 97 -10.12 3.41 0.68
C ARG A 97 -11.41 3.44 1.51
N ASP A 98 -12.37 2.61 1.18
CA ASP A 98 -13.64 2.44 1.90
C ASP A 98 -13.51 1.74 3.27
N GLY A 99 -12.29 1.43 3.71
CA GLY A 99 -12.04 0.68 4.94
C GLY A 99 -12.16 -0.83 4.77
N GLY A 100 -12.28 -1.32 3.54
CA GLY A 100 -12.31 -2.75 3.23
C GLY A 100 -10.92 -3.37 3.35
N LEU A 101 -10.83 -4.50 4.06
CA LEU A 101 -9.68 -5.41 4.08
C LEU A 101 -10.08 -6.69 3.37
N THR A 102 -9.47 -6.98 2.23
CA THR A 102 -9.81 -8.13 1.37
C THR A 102 -8.63 -9.11 1.31
N LYS A 103 -8.88 -10.37 1.64
CA LYS A 103 -7.94 -11.48 1.48
C LYS A 103 -8.25 -12.23 0.19
N ILE A 104 -7.27 -12.32 -0.71
CA ILE A 104 -7.36 -13.01 -2.00
C ILE A 104 -6.46 -14.24 -1.97
N ASP A 105 -6.97 -15.41 -2.37
CA ASP A 105 -6.17 -16.59 -2.65
C ASP A 105 -5.65 -16.51 -4.09
N LEU A 106 -4.36 -16.22 -4.25
CA LEU A 106 -3.73 -16.01 -5.55
C LEU A 106 -3.67 -17.28 -6.40
N LEU A 107 -3.64 -18.46 -5.77
CA LEU A 107 -3.62 -19.74 -6.50
C LEU A 107 -5.01 -20.15 -6.98
N LYS A 108 -6.06 -19.71 -6.25
CA LYS A 108 -7.45 -20.02 -6.61
C LYS A 108 -8.13 -18.93 -7.43
N GLY A 109 -7.53 -17.76 -7.54
CA GLY A 109 -8.10 -16.62 -8.25
C GLY A 109 -9.45 -16.15 -7.67
N ASN A 110 -9.57 -16.10 -6.33
CA ASN A 110 -10.83 -15.68 -5.69
C ASN A 110 -10.62 -14.89 -4.39
N ILE A 111 -11.67 -14.17 -3.99
CA ILE A 111 -11.73 -13.56 -2.67
C ILE A 111 -12.00 -14.65 -1.64
N SER A 112 -11.03 -14.85 -0.73
CA SER A 112 -11.21 -15.77 0.41
C SER A 112 -12.05 -15.14 1.51
N LYS A 113 -11.86 -13.85 1.78
CA LYS A 113 -12.62 -13.09 2.77
C LYS A 113 -12.49 -11.58 2.56
N ARG A 114 -13.54 -10.83 2.86
CA ARG A 114 -13.53 -9.36 2.94
C ARG A 114 -14.21 -8.93 4.22
N VAL A 115 -13.63 -7.97 4.91
CA VAL A 115 -14.19 -7.34 6.11
C VAL A 115 -14.17 -5.82 5.96
N MET A 116 -15.24 -5.17 6.36
CA MET A 116 -15.31 -3.71 6.48
C MET A 116 -14.89 -3.36 7.91
N GLN A 117 -13.71 -2.72 8.05
CA GLN A 117 -13.11 -2.51 9.37
C GLN A 117 -13.13 -1.04 9.81
N SER A 118 -13.37 -0.12 8.89
CA SER A 118 -13.43 1.33 9.10
C SER A 118 -14.22 1.98 7.99
N GLY A 119 -14.37 3.30 8.00
CA GLY A 119 -14.96 4.09 6.92
C GLY A 119 -13.94 4.67 5.94
N ASN A 120 -12.68 4.76 6.33
CA ASN A 120 -11.61 5.34 5.51
C ASN A 120 -10.25 4.83 5.96
N SER A 121 -9.66 3.91 5.21
CA SER A 121 -8.30 3.42 5.46
C SER A 121 -7.30 3.89 4.42
N ILE A 122 -6.00 3.83 4.78
CA ILE A 122 -4.93 4.33 3.92
C ILE A 122 -3.94 3.25 3.53
N GLY A 123 -3.81 2.21 4.31
CA GLY A 123 -2.88 1.13 4.06
C GLY A 123 -2.77 0.19 5.24
N GLY A 124 -1.87 -0.77 5.14
CA GLY A 124 -1.64 -1.74 6.19
C GLY A 124 -0.32 -2.45 6.04
N ALA A 125 0.02 -3.23 7.05
CA ALA A 125 1.24 -4.01 7.14
C ALA A 125 0.96 -5.42 7.66
N ILE A 126 1.86 -6.36 7.36
CA ILE A 126 1.82 -7.73 7.89
C ILE A 126 2.99 -7.93 8.85
N SER A 127 2.75 -8.55 10.02
CA SER A 127 3.81 -8.81 11.00
C SER A 127 4.90 -9.71 10.43
N GLN A 128 6.12 -9.62 10.99
CA GLN A 128 7.28 -10.40 10.52
C GLN A 128 7.05 -11.91 10.59
N ASP A 129 6.29 -12.39 11.57
CA ASP A 129 5.92 -13.82 11.69
C ASP A 129 4.70 -14.21 10.82
N GLY A 130 4.13 -13.29 10.07
CA GLY A 130 2.99 -13.51 9.18
C GLY A 130 1.67 -13.82 9.88
N LYS A 131 1.53 -13.53 11.18
CA LYS A 131 0.31 -13.87 11.95
C LYS A 131 -0.71 -12.75 12.03
N TYR A 132 -0.28 -11.50 11.91
CA TYR A 132 -1.10 -10.30 12.14
C TYR A 132 -1.10 -9.38 10.93
N ILE A 133 -2.26 -8.79 10.65
CA ILE A 133 -2.45 -7.69 9.70
C ILE A 133 -2.84 -6.46 10.52
N ALA A 134 -2.09 -5.37 10.36
CA ALA A 134 -2.44 -4.07 10.89
C ALA A 134 -3.00 -3.19 9.77
N VAL A 135 -4.07 -2.44 10.04
CA VAL A 135 -4.69 -1.51 9.08
C VAL A 135 -4.76 -0.12 9.69
N SER A 136 -4.17 0.86 9.01
CA SER A 136 -4.20 2.26 9.43
C SER A 136 -5.42 3.00 8.88
N ASN A 137 -6.00 3.90 9.69
CA ASN A 137 -7.24 4.58 9.37
C ASN A 137 -7.10 6.10 9.46
N TYR A 138 -7.70 6.81 8.49
CA TYR A 138 -7.89 8.26 8.60
C TYR A 138 -9.08 8.58 9.50
N GLU A 139 -10.18 7.84 9.36
CA GLU A 139 -11.39 8.03 10.13
C GLU A 139 -11.92 6.67 10.63
N PRO A 140 -12.15 6.53 11.92
CA PRO A 140 -12.01 7.54 13.00
C PRO A 140 -10.57 7.73 13.50
N GLY A 141 -9.56 7.30 12.76
CA GLY A 141 -8.16 7.21 13.17
C GLY A 141 -7.83 5.85 13.82
N GLY A 142 -6.58 5.67 14.21
CA GLY A 142 -6.11 4.46 14.87
C GLY A 142 -5.74 3.32 13.95
N VAL A 143 -5.33 2.22 14.57
CA VAL A 143 -4.91 0.99 13.89
C VAL A 143 -5.74 -0.18 14.38
N ASN A 144 -6.31 -0.93 13.45
CA ASN A 144 -7.00 -2.19 13.73
C ASN A 144 -6.10 -3.37 13.37
N ILE A 145 -5.99 -4.35 14.27
CA ILE A 145 -5.14 -5.53 14.10
C ILE A 145 -5.99 -6.78 13.97
N PHE A 146 -5.71 -7.57 12.94
CA PHE A 146 -6.44 -8.79 12.58
C PHE A 146 -5.51 -9.99 12.53
N THR A 147 -6.07 -11.20 12.67
CA THR A 147 -5.37 -12.43 12.33
C THR A 147 -5.26 -12.60 10.83
N VAL A 148 -4.11 -13.05 10.33
CA VAL A 148 -3.89 -13.37 8.90
C VAL A 148 -4.80 -14.52 8.44
N ASN A 149 -5.04 -15.51 9.28
CA ASN A 149 -5.79 -16.72 8.91
C ASN A 149 -7.22 -16.42 8.46
N ASN A 150 -8.00 -15.76 9.30
CA ASN A 150 -9.43 -15.63 9.12
C ASN A 150 -9.93 -14.18 9.23
N LEU A 151 -9.03 -13.20 9.27
CA LEU A 151 -9.35 -11.78 9.43
C LEU A 151 -10.25 -11.51 10.65
N SER A 152 -10.04 -12.22 11.76
CA SER A 152 -10.69 -11.92 13.03
C SER A 152 -9.99 -10.72 13.68
N LEU A 153 -10.77 -9.76 14.12
CA LEU A 153 -10.27 -8.57 14.83
C LEU A 153 -9.68 -9.01 16.18
N LEU A 154 -8.41 -8.67 16.42
CA LEU A 154 -7.68 -8.97 17.66
C LEU A 154 -7.59 -7.76 18.57
N ALA A 155 -7.28 -6.59 18.02
CA ALA A 155 -7.10 -5.37 18.79
C ALA A 155 -7.52 -4.13 17.98
N LYS A 156 -7.99 -3.13 18.70
CA LYS A 156 -8.16 -1.76 18.22
C LYS A 156 -7.24 -0.87 19.02
N ILE A 157 -6.40 -0.10 18.34
CA ILE A 157 -5.49 0.87 18.93
C ILE A 157 -5.99 2.25 18.54
N PRO A 158 -6.78 2.92 19.41
CA PRO A 158 -7.22 4.27 19.12
C PRO A 158 -6.01 5.21 19.20
N ALA A 159 -5.79 5.98 18.16
CA ALA A 159 -4.71 6.96 18.09
C ALA A 159 -5.14 8.26 18.79
N LEU A 160 -5.25 8.22 20.09
CA LEU A 160 -5.66 9.37 20.91
C LEU A 160 -4.42 10.10 21.43
N TYR A 161 -4.38 11.42 21.17
CA TYR A 161 -3.25 12.29 21.54
C TYR A 161 -3.72 13.51 22.37
N GLY A 162 -2.75 14.12 23.05
CA GLY A 162 -3.01 15.27 23.91
C GLY A 162 -3.86 14.95 25.15
N GLU A 163 -4.00 15.91 26.04
CA GLU A 163 -4.78 15.77 27.28
C GLU A 163 -6.27 15.57 27.00
N SER A 164 -6.78 16.13 25.92
CA SER A 164 -8.19 16.03 25.49
C SER A 164 -8.52 14.72 24.78
N ASN A 165 -7.59 13.78 24.63
CA ASN A 165 -7.77 12.51 23.92
C ASN A 165 -8.39 12.69 22.53
N MET A 166 -7.86 13.61 21.74
CA MET A 166 -8.32 13.83 20.37
C MET A 166 -7.86 12.67 19.46
N ALA A 167 -8.71 12.26 18.54
CA ALA A 167 -8.35 11.23 17.56
C ALA A 167 -7.44 11.80 16.46
N SER A 168 -6.41 11.08 16.11
CA SER A 168 -5.51 11.40 15.00
C SER A 168 -5.67 10.43 13.85
N LYS A 169 -5.55 10.93 12.62
CA LYS A 169 -5.27 10.09 11.47
C LYS A 169 -3.99 9.32 11.72
N THR A 170 -4.00 8.03 11.39
CA THR A 170 -2.80 7.19 11.40
C THR A 170 -2.31 6.93 9.99
N VAL A 171 -1.02 7.09 9.79
CA VAL A 171 -0.36 7.04 8.48
C VAL A 171 1.04 6.45 8.62
N GLY A 172 1.70 6.12 7.49
CA GLY A 172 3.06 5.60 7.52
C GLY A 172 3.20 4.31 8.32
N LEU A 173 2.17 3.44 8.28
CA LEU A 173 2.17 2.17 8.99
C LEU A 173 3.05 1.16 8.29
N VAL A 174 4.04 0.67 8.99
CA VAL A 174 4.97 -0.37 8.52
C VAL A 174 5.12 -1.48 9.57
N ASP A 175 5.51 -2.66 9.11
CA ASP A 175 6.03 -3.72 9.99
C ASP A 175 7.50 -3.45 10.33
N ALA A 176 7.91 -3.88 11.51
CA ALA A 176 9.28 -3.75 12.00
C ALA A 176 9.78 -5.06 12.61
N PRO A 177 11.11 -5.26 12.68
CA PRO A 177 11.69 -6.47 13.26
C PRO A 177 11.15 -6.77 14.66
N GLY A 178 10.96 -8.07 14.97
CA GLY A 178 10.47 -8.51 16.27
C GLY A 178 8.95 -8.49 16.42
N ASN A 179 8.18 -8.55 15.32
CA ASN A 179 6.71 -8.45 15.30
C ASN A 179 6.18 -7.14 15.87
N GLN A 180 6.76 -6.08 15.43
CA GLN A 180 6.34 -4.73 15.77
C GLN A 180 5.65 -4.06 14.59
N PHE A 181 4.80 -3.07 14.91
CA PHE A 181 4.28 -2.12 13.94
C PHE A 181 4.68 -0.72 14.37
N VAL A 182 5.04 0.11 13.41
CA VAL A 182 5.37 1.53 13.65
C VAL A 182 4.51 2.38 12.75
N PHE A 183 3.97 3.47 13.27
CA PHE A 183 3.14 4.40 12.51
C PHE A 183 3.17 5.80 13.06
N SER A 184 2.77 6.76 12.25
CA SER A 184 2.71 8.17 12.61
C SER A 184 1.29 8.60 12.93
N LEU A 185 1.14 9.48 13.93
CA LEU A 185 -0.07 10.21 14.22
C LEU A 185 0.02 11.59 13.57
N TYR A 186 -0.69 11.78 12.46
CA TYR A 186 -0.62 13.00 11.65
C TYR A 186 -0.99 14.26 12.45
N ASP A 187 -2.14 14.23 13.13
CA ASP A 187 -2.64 15.36 13.89
C ASP A 187 -1.95 15.47 15.27
N GLY A 188 -1.48 14.34 15.81
CA GLY A 188 -0.80 14.27 17.11
C GLY A 188 0.67 14.67 17.08
N ASN A 189 1.32 14.75 15.90
CA ASN A 189 2.77 14.97 15.79
C ASN A 189 3.58 13.94 16.59
N GLU A 190 3.16 12.68 16.54
CA GLU A 190 3.76 11.57 17.28
C GLU A 190 4.11 10.42 16.36
N ILE A 191 5.07 9.59 16.75
CA ILE A 191 5.32 8.24 16.22
C ILE A 191 5.00 7.24 17.32
N TRP A 192 4.26 6.18 16.98
CA TRP A 192 3.96 5.09 17.91
C TRP A 192 4.56 3.79 17.40
N GLN A 193 5.19 3.08 18.34
CA GLN A 193 5.74 1.74 18.15
C GLN A 193 4.88 0.76 18.95
N VAL A 194 4.37 -0.27 18.29
CA VAL A 194 3.47 -1.26 18.87
C VAL A 194 4.14 -2.62 18.83
N GLN A 195 4.44 -3.18 20.00
CA GLN A 195 4.91 -4.53 20.15
C GLN A 195 3.73 -5.47 20.33
N MET A 196 3.63 -6.50 19.47
CA MET A 196 2.65 -7.57 19.65
C MET A 196 3.18 -8.59 20.66
N ASP A 197 2.43 -8.80 21.74
CA ASP A 197 2.77 -9.82 22.74
C ASP A 197 2.71 -11.22 22.11
N LYS A 198 3.80 -11.96 22.20
CA LYS A 198 3.94 -13.30 21.63
C LYS A 198 3.38 -14.41 22.52
N LEU A 199 3.11 -14.12 23.79
CA LEU A 199 2.96 -15.15 24.83
C LEU A 199 1.54 -15.27 25.38
N SER A 200 0.60 -14.39 25.05
CA SER A 200 -0.74 -14.45 25.59
C SER A 200 -1.77 -14.92 24.57
N ASN A 201 -2.73 -15.73 25.02
CA ASN A 201 -3.92 -16.08 24.24
C ASN A 201 -4.83 -14.87 23.94
N LYS A 202 -4.53 -13.72 24.54
CA LYS A 202 -5.13 -12.41 24.25
C LYS A 202 -3.97 -11.46 24.00
N PRO A 203 -3.54 -11.29 22.73
CA PRO A 203 -2.41 -10.42 22.41
C PRO A 203 -2.71 -9.01 22.89
N LYS A 204 -1.93 -8.56 23.86
CA LYS A 204 -1.95 -7.18 24.35
C LYS A 204 -0.90 -6.41 23.55
N ALA A 205 -1.31 -5.30 22.98
CA ALA A 205 -0.38 -4.38 22.34
C ALA A 205 0.32 -3.56 23.44
N ASP A 206 1.65 -3.63 23.47
CA ASP A 206 2.46 -2.70 24.25
C ASP A 206 2.85 -1.54 23.33
N ILE A 207 2.54 -0.31 23.76
CA ILE A 207 2.65 0.89 22.91
C ILE A 207 3.69 1.82 23.52
N LYS A 208 4.76 2.07 22.77
CA LYS A 208 5.72 3.13 23.06
C LYS A 208 5.42 4.34 22.18
N LYS A 209 5.31 5.52 22.80
CA LYS A 209 4.96 6.78 22.14
C LYS A 209 6.17 7.70 22.09
N TYR A 210 6.38 8.34 20.95
CA TYR A 210 7.42 9.35 20.73
C TYR A 210 6.72 10.65 20.35
N PRO A 211 6.60 11.61 21.28
CA PRO A 211 5.95 12.90 21.04
C PRO A 211 6.88 13.89 20.35
N ASN A 212 6.29 14.95 19.75
CA ASN A 212 7.02 16.09 19.19
C ASN A 212 8.00 15.71 18.08
N VAL A 213 7.63 14.77 17.23
CA VAL A 213 8.50 14.27 16.16
C VAL A 213 8.63 15.22 14.96
N GLY A 214 7.89 16.32 14.96
CA GLY A 214 7.76 17.29 13.88
C GLY A 214 6.32 17.44 13.42
N LYS A 215 6.03 18.46 12.59
CA LYS A 215 4.65 18.83 12.22
C LYS A 215 4.09 17.87 11.16
N ALA A 216 2.93 17.29 11.50
CA ALA A 216 2.15 16.44 10.63
C ALA A 216 3.00 15.34 9.96
N PRO A 217 3.60 14.41 10.74
CA PRO A 217 4.29 13.26 10.18
C PRO A 217 3.30 12.45 9.35
N TYR A 218 3.68 12.10 8.13
CA TYR A 218 2.71 11.53 7.18
C TYR A 218 3.09 10.13 6.77
N ASP A 219 3.97 10.02 5.80
CA ASP A 219 4.36 8.73 5.27
C ASP A 219 5.53 8.14 6.06
N GLY A 220 5.70 6.83 6.03
CA GLY A 220 6.73 6.15 6.79
C GLY A 220 7.53 5.18 5.93
N LEU A 221 8.82 5.10 6.16
CA LEU A 221 9.73 4.15 5.56
C LEU A 221 10.52 3.45 6.67
N ILE A 222 10.78 2.15 6.49
CA ILE A 222 11.76 1.45 7.31
C ILE A 222 12.99 1.10 6.45
N SER A 223 14.19 1.29 7.01
CA SER A 223 15.42 0.91 6.31
C SER A 223 15.51 -0.60 6.10
N ALA A 224 16.18 -1.03 5.03
CA ALA A 224 16.26 -2.45 4.65
C ALA A 224 16.77 -3.38 5.75
N ASN A 225 17.63 -2.86 6.66
CA ASN A 225 18.12 -3.59 7.82
C ASN A 225 17.16 -3.55 9.03
N GLY A 226 16.00 -2.91 8.89
CA GLY A 226 14.99 -2.78 9.95
C GLY A 226 15.36 -1.83 11.09
N ARG A 227 16.44 -1.04 10.94
CA ARG A 227 16.92 -0.20 12.03
C ARG A 227 16.21 1.13 12.15
N TYR A 228 16.00 1.83 11.02
CA TYR A 228 15.49 3.20 11.04
C TYR A 228 14.06 3.25 10.52
N TYR A 229 13.16 3.79 11.33
CA TYR A 229 11.88 4.28 10.85
C TYR A 229 12.01 5.77 10.56
N ILE A 230 11.61 6.19 9.36
CA ILE A 230 11.71 7.57 8.90
C ILE A 230 10.33 8.06 8.53
N ALA A 231 9.90 9.16 9.10
CA ALA A 231 8.62 9.81 8.79
C ALA A 231 8.83 11.11 8.02
N GLY A 232 8.09 11.29 6.93
CA GLY A 232 8.01 12.56 6.20
C GLY A 232 7.21 13.59 6.98
N LEU A 233 7.62 14.86 6.98
CA LEU A 233 6.92 15.91 7.70
C LEU A 233 6.07 16.76 6.73
N PHE A 234 4.74 16.61 6.80
CA PHE A 234 3.84 17.36 5.92
C PHE A 234 3.74 18.84 6.32
N GLY A 235 3.84 19.13 7.58
CA GLY A 235 3.67 20.47 8.11
C GLY A 235 4.93 21.35 8.06
N GLU A 236 6.10 20.76 7.84
CA GLU A 236 7.41 21.46 7.80
C GLU A 236 8.42 20.72 6.94
N ASP A 237 9.55 21.36 6.65
CA ASP A 237 10.64 20.72 5.94
C ASP A 237 11.44 19.79 6.85
N GLY A 238 12.06 18.76 6.25
CA GLY A 238 12.82 17.73 6.93
C GLY A 238 12.03 16.45 7.15
N LEU A 239 12.72 15.50 7.79
CA LEU A 239 12.20 14.18 8.09
C LEU A 239 12.49 13.86 9.55
N SER A 240 11.66 13.04 10.18
CA SER A 240 11.89 12.52 11.52
C SER A 240 12.40 11.08 11.43
N LEU A 241 13.52 10.81 12.07
CA LEU A 241 14.16 9.50 12.12
C LEU A 241 14.09 8.94 13.54
N LEU A 242 13.58 7.72 13.68
CA LEU A 242 13.58 6.92 14.89
C LEU A 242 14.54 5.73 14.71
N ASP A 243 15.56 5.60 15.57
CA ASP A 243 16.42 4.42 15.59
C ASP A 243 15.76 3.31 16.44
N LEU A 244 15.23 2.28 15.75
CA LEU A 244 14.53 1.17 16.40
C LEU A 244 15.47 0.24 17.19
N TRP A 245 16.79 0.33 16.97
CA TRP A 245 17.79 -0.38 17.78
C TRP A 245 18.15 0.38 19.05
N HIS A 246 17.95 1.70 19.06
CA HIS A 246 18.17 2.58 20.19
C HIS A 246 16.95 3.48 20.45
N PRO A 247 15.79 2.87 20.70
CA PRO A 247 14.54 3.62 20.78
C PRO A 247 14.43 4.52 22.01
N GLU A 248 15.32 4.36 23.00
CA GLU A 248 15.45 5.22 24.16
C GLU A 248 15.99 6.62 23.81
N GLN A 249 16.68 6.78 22.70
CA GLN A 249 17.20 8.07 22.22
C GLN A 249 16.09 8.97 21.64
N GLY A 250 14.90 8.42 21.40
CA GLY A 250 13.82 9.15 20.77
C GLY A 250 14.04 9.41 19.29
N THR A 251 13.38 10.45 18.76
CA THR A 251 13.49 10.83 17.36
C THR A 251 14.47 11.98 17.15
N ARG A 252 15.08 12.04 15.98
CA ARG A 252 15.89 13.18 15.54
C ARG A 252 15.49 13.66 14.15
N LYS A 253 15.60 14.95 13.90
CA LYS A 253 15.36 15.54 12.58
C LYS A 253 16.57 15.33 11.68
N ILE A 254 16.32 14.90 10.45
CA ILE A 254 17.31 14.76 9.38
C ILE A 254 16.87 15.55 8.16
N LEU A 255 17.81 15.88 7.26
CA LEU A 255 17.56 16.57 5.99
C LEU A 255 16.64 17.81 6.17
N SER A 256 17.01 18.71 7.06
CA SER A 256 16.18 19.87 7.47
C SER A 256 15.74 20.78 6.32
N HIS A 257 16.39 20.70 5.16
CA HIS A 257 16.06 21.46 3.95
C HIS A 257 15.31 20.64 2.89
N TYR A 258 14.97 19.40 3.19
CA TYR A 258 14.18 18.55 2.30
C TYR A 258 12.71 18.76 2.53
N GLY A 259 11.96 19.00 1.50
CA GLY A 259 10.50 19.12 1.60
C GLY A 259 9.88 19.98 0.50
N LYS A 260 9.02 20.91 0.91
CA LYS A 260 8.13 21.67 0.05
C LYS A 260 8.84 22.64 -0.89
N GLY A 261 10.02 23.10 -0.50
CA GLY A 261 10.59 24.29 -1.14
C GLY A 261 9.73 25.55 -0.90
N GLN A 262 10.20 26.67 -1.42
CA GLN A 262 9.50 27.96 -1.25
C GLN A 262 8.41 28.20 -2.31
N LYS A 263 8.42 27.47 -3.44
CA LYS A 263 7.53 27.69 -4.58
C LYS A 263 6.35 26.72 -4.54
N LYS A 264 5.14 27.26 -4.50
CA LYS A 264 3.92 26.44 -4.61
C LYS A 264 3.82 25.86 -6.03
N LEU A 265 3.89 24.55 -6.15
CA LEU A 265 3.75 23.83 -7.41
C LEU A 265 2.28 23.50 -7.69
N PRO A 266 1.91 23.28 -8.98
CA PRO A 266 0.53 22.97 -9.38
C PRO A 266 -0.02 21.71 -8.69
N VAL A 267 0.83 20.71 -8.46
CA VAL A 267 0.50 19.51 -7.71
C VAL A 267 1.42 19.47 -6.50
N TYR A 268 0.87 19.87 -5.37
CA TYR A 268 1.55 19.74 -4.10
C TYR A 268 1.36 18.32 -3.58
N LYS A 269 2.35 17.50 -3.78
CA LYS A 269 2.41 16.19 -3.14
C LYS A 269 3.56 16.17 -2.14
N MET A 270 3.31 15.46 -1.07
CA MET A 270 4.33 15.09 -0.12
C MET A 270 5.36 14.17 -0.73
N PRO A 271 6.57 14.18 -0.18
CA PRO A 271 7.47 13.07 -0.39
C PRO A 271 6.75 11.79 0.08
N HIS A 272 6.36 10.95 -0.87
CA HIS A 272 5.96 9.60 -0.57
C HIS A 272 7.22 8.81 -0.24
N LEU A 273 7.42 8.47 1.02
CA LEU A 273 8.61 7.72 1.45
C LEU A 273 8.63 6.31 0.88
N GLU A 274 7.47 5.71 0.61
CA GLU A 274 7.36 4.47 -0.17
C GLU A 274 7.82 4.65 -1.63
N GLY A 275 7.97 5.87 -2.10
CA GLY A 275 8.51 6.23 -3.41
C GLY A 275 9.99 6.60 -3.40
N TRP A 276 10.73 6.23 -2.35
CA TRP A 276 12.18 6.36 -2.30
C TRP A 276 12.85 5.13 -2.85
N ALA A 277 13.96 5.34 -3.53
CA ALA A 277 14.84 4.26 -3.94
C ALA A 277 16.04 4.18 -2.98
N ILE A 278 16.44 2.96 -2.65
CA ILE A 278 17.71 2.69 -2.01
C ILE A 278 18.51 1.78 -2.94
N ALA A 279 19.72 2.21 -3.30
CA ALA A 279 20.65 1.44 -4.11
C ALA A 279 22.06 1.55 -3.49
N GLY A 280 22.62 0.42 -3.11
CA GLY A 280 23.88 0.35 -2.37
C GLY A 280 23.84 1.18 -1.09
N LYS A 281 24.73 2.16 -0.98
CA LYS A 281 24.84 3.07 0.19
C LYS A 281 24.05 4.37 0.03
N HIS A 282 23.28 4.54 -1.03
CA HIS A 282 22.57 5.78 -1.32
C HIS A 282 21.06 5.60 -1.32
N ALA A 283 20.37 6.57 -0.74
CA ALA A 283 18.94 6.76 -0.94
C ALA A 283 18.71 7.87 -1.97
N PHE A 284 17.76 7.67 -2.86
CA PHE A 284 17.36 8.61 -3.92
C PHE A 284 15.95 9.11 -3.61
N LEU A 285 15.87 10.38 -3.22
CA LEU A 285 14.65 10.99 -2.71
C LEU A 285 14.08 11.99 -3.70
N PRO A 286 12.84 11.80 -4.17
CA PRO A 286 12.17 12.81 -5.00
C PRO A 286 11.99 14.13 -4.24
N ALA A 287 12.71 15.17 -4.63
CA ALA A 287 12.54 16.51 -4.07
C ALA A 287 11.36 17.20 -4.77
N VAL A 288 10.16 16.86 -4.34
CA VAL A 288 8.89 17.20 -4.98
C VAL A 288 8.71 18.69 -5.27
N GLY A 289 9.36 19.56 -4.50
CA GLY A 289 9.31 21.01 -4.69
C GLY A 289 10.36 21.60 -5.65
N LEU A 290 11.34 20.81 -6.11
CA LEU A 290 12.55 21.37 -6.71
C LEU A 290 12.94 20.80 -8.08
N HIS A 291 12.19 19.88 -8.67
CA HIS A 291 12.56 19.16 -9.90
C HIS A 291 13.95 18.48 -9.80
N GLU A 292 14.20 17.90 -8.66
CA GLU A 292 15.46 17.24 -8.35
C GLU A 292 15.22 15.90 -7.64
N VAL A 293 16.17 15.00 -7.77
CA VAL A 293 16.29 13.82 -6.91
C VAL A 293 17.51 14.04 -6.02
N LEU A 294 17.30 14.05 -4.69
CA LEU A 294 18.38 14.10 -3.73
C LEU A 294 19.03 12.73 -3.64
N VAL A 295 20.36 12.71 -3.60
CA VAL A 295 21.16 11.53 -3.26
C VAL A 295 21.68 11.69 -1.85
N VAL A 296 21.36 10.75 -0.98
CA VAL A 296 21.65 10.79 0.45
C VAL A 296 22.42 9.54 0.85
N ASP A 297 23.49 9.70 1.63
CA ASP A 297 24.19 8.56 2.24
C ASP A 297 23.35 7.98 3.39
N ILE A 298 23.00 6.71 3.32
CA ILE A 298 22.10 6.06 4.31
C ILE A 298 22.74 5.78 5.67
N ASN A 299 24.06 5.90 5.81
CA ASN A 299 24.75 5.73 7.09
C ASN A 299 24.73 7.03 7.90
N THR A 300 24.91 8.15 7.21
CA THR A 300 25.01 9.48 7.85
C THR A 300 23.70 10.27 7.76
N TRP A 301 22.82 9.93 6.80
CA TRP A 301 21.61 10.69 6.43
C TRP A 301 21.91 12.12 6.02
N GLN A 302 23.05 12.30 5.34
CA GLN A 302 23.46 13.58 4.78
C GLN A 302 23.37 13.56 3.25
N GLU A 303 23.04 14.70 2.69
CA GLU A 303 23.01 14.92 1.25
C GLU A 303 24.40 14.78 0.63
N VAL A 304 24.52 13.95 -0.40
CA VAL A 304 25.74 13.74 -1.20
C VAL A 304 25.73 14.64 -2.42
N THR A 305 24.63 14.65 -3.15
CA THR A 305 24.43 15.46 -4.37
C THR A 305 22.95 15.56 -4.74
N ARG A 306 22.66 16.36 -5.76
CA ARG A 306 21.33 16.52 -6.35
C ARG A 306 21.38 16.26 -7.85
N ILE A 307 20.42 15.54 -8.35
CA ILE A 307 20.26 15.24 -9.77
C ILE A 307 19.08 16.05 -10.28
N LYS A 308 19.35 16.99 -11.20
CA LYS A 308 18.26 17.71 -11.90
C LYS A 308 17.52 16.75 -12.81
N VAL A 309 16.18 16.73 -12.69
CA VAL A 309 15.30 15.85 -13.45
C VAL A 309 14.29 16.66 -14.27
N HIS A 310 13.56 15.98 -15.15
CA HIS A 310 12.66 16.57 -16.14
C HIS A 310 11.62 17.52 -15.53
N SER A 311 10.97 17.10 -14.45
CA SER A 311 9.91 17.87 -13.78
C SER A 311 9.83 17.48 -12.31
N GLN A 312 8.70 17.79 -11.66
CA GLN A 312 8.43 17.43 -10.28
C GLN A 312 8.39 15.91 -10.11
N PRO A 313 9.41 15.28 -9.51
CA PRO A 313 9.44 13.83 -9.33
C PRO A 313 8.45 13.39 -8.27
N VAL A 314 7.86 12.19 -8.42
CA VAL A 314 6.88 11.63 -7.47
C VAL A 314 7.41 10.35 -6.82
N PHE A 315 7.85 9.39 -7.63
CA PHE A 315 8.43 8.14 -7.17
C PHE A 315 9.82 7.95 -7.79
N ALA A 316 10.71 7.42 -7.00
CA ALA A 316 11.99 6.87 -7.43
C ALA A 316 12.00 5.39 -7.02
N MET A 317 12.26 4.49 -7.97
CA MET A 317 12.29 3.04 -7.75
C MET A 317 13.64 2.50 -8.18
N ALA A 318 14.32 1.77 -7.30
CA ALA A 318 15.58 1.12 -7.61
C ALA A 318 15.35 -0.25 -8.23
N SER A 319 16.16 -0.58 -9.25
CA SER A 319 16.24 -1.96 -9.73
C SER A 319 16.85 -2.86 -8.64
N PRO A 320 16.42 -4.15 -8.55
CA PRO A 320 16.93 -5.07 -7.53
C PRO A 320 18.44 -5.34 -7.56
N ASP A 321 19.11 -5.02 -8.68
CA ASP A 321 20.57 -5.08 -8.83
C ASP A 321 21.29 -3.78 -8.48
N ASP A 322 20.56 -2.81 -7.91
CA ASP A 322 21.04 -1.49 -7.49
C ASP A 322 21.62 -0.60 -8.61
N ARG A 323 21.44 -0.91 -9.88
CA ARG A 323 22.08 -0.19 -11.00
C ARG A 323 21.28 0.98 -11.54
N GLN A 324 19.96 0.92 -11.45
CA GLN A 324 19.07 1.89 -12.08
C GLN A 324 18.07 2.44 -11.08
N ILE A 325 17.82 3.75 -11.20
CA ILE A 325 16.75 4.42 -10.50
C ILE A 325 15.77 4.96 -11.53
N TRP A 326 14.55 4.45 -11.51
CA TRP A 326 13.47 4.89 -12.39
C TRP A 326 12.63 5.95 -11.69
N VAL A 327 12.38 7.07 -12.38
CA VAL A 327 11.69 8.24 -11.81
C VAL A 327 10.52 8.63 -12.70
N ASN A 328 9.34 8.77 -12.11
CA ASN A 328 8.16 9.35 -12.75
C ASN A 328 7.87 10.77 -12.23
N PHE A 329 6.96 11.47 -12.88
CA PHE A 329 6.70 12.89 -12.63
C PHE A 329 5.22 13.16 -12.35
N ALA A 330 4.97 14.29 -11.65
CA ALA A 330 3.64 14.79 -11.38
C ALA A 330 3.01 15.43 -12.62
N PHE A 331 1.69 15.60 -12.62
CA PHE A 331 1.00 16.43 -13.60
C PHE A 331 1.59 17.86 -13.63
N PRO A 332 1.78 18.49 -14.81
CA PRO A 332 1.31 18.06 -16.13
C PRO A 332 2.25 17.06 -16.86
N ASP A 333 3.45 16.82 -16.36
CA ASP A 333 4.51 16.05 -17.03
C ASP A 333 4.47 14.56 -16.67
N ASN A 334 3.31 14.08 -16.22
CA ASN A 334 3.08 12.70 -15.78
C ASN A 334 2.99 11.67 -16.91
N ASN A 335 3.50 12.02 -18.08
CA ASN A 335 3.67 11.15 -19.24
C ASN A 335 5.14 10.75 -19.47
N THR A 336 6.04 11.20 -18.61
CA THR A 336 7.49 11.02 -18.79
C THR A 336 8.07 10.12 -17.72
N LEU A 337 9.06 9.31 -18.12
CA LEU A 337 9.95 8.54 -17.25
C LEU A 337 11.40 8.92 -17.51
N GLN A 338 12.22 8.93 -16.47
CA GLN A 338 13.68 9.02 -16.57
C GLN A 338 14.31 7.84 -15.84
N VAL A 339 15.43 7.36 -16.37
CA VAL A 339 16.27 6.34 -15.77
C VAL A 339 17.61 6.98 -15.42
N ILE A 340 18.00 6.86 -14.18
CA ILE A 340 19.25 7.37 -13.62
C ILE A 340 20.17 6.18 -13.34
N ASP A 341 21.40 6.26 -13.72
CA ASP A 341 22.45 5.34 -13.30
C ASP A 341 22.85 5.65 -11.85
N SER A 342 22.75 4.65 -10.97
CA SER A 342 22.91 4.82 -9.51
C SER A 342 24.34 5.09 -9.04
N GLU A 343 25.36 4.77 -9.85
CA GLU A 343 26.76 4.98 -9.53
C GLU A 343 27.24 6.35 -10.02
N THR A 344 26.89 6.69 -11.27
CA THR A 344 27.36 7.94 -11.91
C THR A 344 26.41 9.11 -11.67
N PHE A 345 25.21 8.86 -11.16
CA PHE A 345 24.13 9.84 -10.94
C PHE A 345 23.68 10.57 -12.20
N LYS A 346 23.89 9.95 -13.37
CA LYS A 346 23.53 10.52 -14.66
C LYS A 346 22.22 9.95 -15.18
N ILE A 347 21.40 10.79 -15.82
CA ILE A 347 20.23 10.33 -16.56
C ILE A 347 20.72 9.62 -17.81
N ILE A 348 20.43 8.33 -17.92
CA ILE A 348 20.84 7.47 -19.05
C ILE A 348 19.72 7.28 -20.07
N LYS A 349 18.47 7.52 -19.68
CA LYS A 349 17.31 7.40 -20.58
C LYS A 349 16.17 8.31 -20.14
N GLN A 350 15.44 8.84 -21.13
CA GLN A 350 14.13 9.48 -20.96
C GLN A 350 13.21 8.98 -22.06
N PHE A 351 11.95 8.71 -21.72
CA PHE A 351 10.91 8.27 -22.65
C PHE A 351 9.51 8.60 -22.16
N GLN A 352 8.52 8.51 -23.05
CA GLN A 352 7.14 8.88 -22.78
C GLN A 352 6.21 7.70 -23.09
N PRO A 353 5.98 6.79 -22.14
CA PRO A 353 5.13 5.62 -22.34
C PRO A 353 3.65 5.96 -22.56
N GLY A 354 3.16 7.06 -21.99
CA GLY A 354 1.77 7.47 -22.06
C GLY A 354 1.41 8.36 -20.87
N LYS A 355 0.15 8.77 -20.76
CA LYS A 355 -0.32 9.70 -19.73
C LYS A 355 -0.70 8.99 -18.44
N GLY A 356 -0.41 9.66 -17.32
CA GLY A 356 -0.82 9.16 -16.00
C GLY A 356 0.05 8.04 -15.48
N ILE A 357 1.36 8.08 -15.72
CA ILE A 357 2.30 7.17 -15.10
C ILE A 357 2.21 7.32 -13.59
N LEU A 358 1.87 6.21 -12.89
CA LEU A 358 1.60 6.29 -11.48
C LEU A 358 2.52 5.41 -10.63
N HIS A 359 2.69 4.16 -10.98
CA HIS A 359 3.51 3.22 -10.22
C HIS A 359 4.43 2.41 -11.15
N MET A 360 5.56 2.00 -10.61
CA MET A 360 6.54 1.14 -11.27
C MET A 360 6.92 0.00 -10.32
N GLU A 361 7.15 -1.19 -10.83
CA GLU A 361 7.60 -2.31 -10.02
C GLU A 361 8.53 -3.19 -10.84
N PHE A 362 9.68 -3.53 -10.26
CA PHE A 362 10.66 -4.42 -10.88
C PHE A 362 10.35 -5.89 -10.61
N THR A 363 10.58 -6.74 -11.61
CA THR A 363 10.60 -8.18 -11.35
C THR A 363 11.77 -8.53 -10.40
N PRO A 364 11.63 -9.62 -9.62
CA PRO A 364 12.61 -9.93 -8.55
C PRO A 364 14.06 -10.07 -9.01
N ARG A 365 14.27 -10.50 -10.27
CA ARG A 365 15.60 -10.69 -10.87
C ARG A 365 16.08 -9.50 -11.69
N SER A 366 15.40 -8.36 -11.58
CA SER A 366 15.75 -7.13 -12.32
C SER A 366 15.61 -7.21 -13.84
N GLU A 367 14.98 -8.23 -14.38
CA GLU A 367 14.87 -8.43 -15.84
C GLU A 367 13.93 -7.43 -16.49
N HIS A 368 12.83 -7.12 -15.78
CA HIS A 368 11.79 -6.23 -16.29
C HIS A 368 11.33 -5.24 -15.24
N VAL A 369 10.80 -4.11 -15.70
CA VAL A 369 10.03 -3.18 -14.91
C VAL A 369 8.63 -3.03 -15.52
N TRP A 370 7.61 -3.14 -14.68
CA TRP A 370 6.22 -2.94 -15.04
C TRP A 370 5.80 -1.52 -14.65
N VAL A 371 5.15 -0.82 -15.57
CA VAL A 371 4.78 0.59 -15.43
C VAL A 371 3.29 0.75 -15.62
N SER A 372 2.58 1.30 -14.64
CA SER A 372 1.17 1.64 -14.79
C SER A 372 1.00 2.94 -15.54
N VAL A 373 0.29 2.89 -16.69
CA VAL A 373 -0.05 4.04 -17.52
C VAL A 373 -1.55 4.29 -17.42
N ARG A 374 -1.93 4.88 -16.29
CA ARG A 374 -3.32 4.97 -15.82
C ARG A 374 -4.29 5.53 -16.85
N ASP A 375 -3.94 6.64 -17.50
CA ASP A 375 -4.87 7.36 -18.36
C ASP A 375 -5.00 6.74 -19.76
N ASN A 376 -4.14 5.77 -20.07
CA ASN A 376 -4.20 4.95 -21.27
C ASN A 376 -4.85 3.58 -21.06
N ASP A 377 -5.24 3.24 -19.81
CA ASP A 377 -5.80 1.94 -19.44
C ASP A 377 -4.88 0.75 -19.76
N GLU A 378 -3.58 0.90 -19.48
CA GLU A 378 -2.59 -0.12 -19.81
C GLU A 378 -1.44 -0.20 -18.79
N ILE A 379 -0.80 -1.37 -18.77
CA ILE A 379 0.50 -1.61 -18.16
C ILE A 379 1.50 -1.80 -19.29
N ILE A 380 2.66 -1.17 -19.18
CA ILE A 380 3.77 -1.37 -20.12
C ILE A 380 4.92 -2.04 -19.38
N VAL A 381 5.51 -3.04 -19.99
CA VAL A 381 6.66 -3.77 -19.47
C VAL A 381 7.88 -3.41 -20.29
N TYR A 382 8.94 -3.02 -19.62
CA TYR A 382 10.23 -2.70 -20.22
C TYR A 382 11.28 -3.71 -19.78
N ASP A 383 12.15 -4.10 -20.71
CA ASP A 383 13.39 -4.80 -20.42
C ASP A 383 14.40 -3.81 -19.83
N THR A 384 14.99 -4.15 -18.69
CA THR A 384 15.85 -3.24 -17.92
C THR A 384 17.23 -3.05 -18.52
N GLN A 385 17.73 -4.01 -19.31
CA GLN A 385 19.05 -3.94 -19.97
C GLN A 385 19.00 -3.09 -21.24
N THR A 386 18.00 -3.34 -22.07
CA THR A 386 17.86 -2.65 -23.36
C THR A 386 17.05 -1.35 -23.24
N LEU A 387 16.33 -1.15 -22.15
CA LEU A 387 15.40 -0.04 -21.92
C LEU A 387 14.35 0.06 -23.04
N LYS A 388 13.94 -1.09 -23.60
CA LYS A 388 12.91 -1.18 -24.64
C LYS A 388 11.64 -1.80 -24.09
N GLU A 389 10.53 -1.36 -24.64
CA GLU A 389 9.24 -1.99 -24.39
C GLU A 389 9.23 -3.43 -24.92
N VAL A 390 8.74 -4.38 -24.10
CA VAL A 390 8.62 -5.79 -24.48
C VAL A 390 7.17 -6.28 -24.45
N LYS A 391 6.28 -5.60 -23.70
CA LYS A 391 4.88 -6.01 -23.57
C LYS A 391 3.97 -4.84 -23.21
N ARG A 392 2.73 -4.88 -23.70
CA ARG A 392 1.60 -4.08 -23.21
C ARG A 392 0.47 -4.99 -22.78
N LEU A 393 -0.15 -4.67 -21.66
CA LEU A 393 -1.25 -5.43 -21.06
C LEU A 393 -2.40 -4.46 -20.75
N PRO A 394 -3.66 -4.83 -21.06
CA PRO A 394 -4.81 -3.99 -20.75
C PRO A 394 -5.10 -4.00 -19.25
N ALA A 395 -5.31 -2.81 -18.66
CA ALA A 395 -5.70 -2.66 -17.26
C ALA A 395 -6.52 -1.38 -17.08
N LYS A 396 -7.63 -1.45 -16.34
CA LYS A 396 -8.57 -0.31 -16.20
C LYS A 396 -8.14 0.67 -15.12
N LYS A 397 -7.61 1.83 -15.53
CA LYS A 397 -7.05 2.85 -14.64
C LYS A 397 -6.06 2.26 -13.63
N PRO A 398 -5.01 1.56 -14.10
CA PRO A 398 -4.08 0.88 -13.21
C PRO A 398 -3.36 1.87 -12.29
N SER A 399 -3.06 1.42 -11.08
CA SER A 399 -2.31 2.21 -10.10
C SER A 399 -1.15 1.39 -9.51
N GLY A 400 -1.30 0.85 -8.31
CA GLY A 400 -0.26 0.06 -7.66
C GLY A 400 0.00 -1.27 -8.36
N ILE A 401 1.27 -1.62 -8.50
CA ILE A 401 1.75 -2.91 -8.97
C ILE A 401 2.57 -3.52 -7.83
N PHE A 402 2.26 -4.75 -7.43
CA PHE A 402 2.90 -5.40 -6.29
C PHE A 402 3.20 -6.84 -6.66
N PHE A 403 4.48 -7.24 -6.60
CA PHE A 403 4.87 -8.63 -6.80
C PHE A 403 5.04 -9.35 -5.47
N THR A 404 4.79 -10.65 -5.48
CA THR A 404 4.86 -11.52 -4.29
C THR A 404 6.25 -11.60 -3.68
N SER A 405 7.32 -11.23 -4.41
CA SER A 405 8.67 -11.03 -3.87
C SER A 405 8.72 -10.07 -2.68
N ARG A 406 7.74 -9.17 -2.56
CA ARG A 406 7.59 -8.28 -1.40
C ARG A 406 7.21 -9.00 -0.11
N ALA A 407 6.74 -10.26 -0.18
CA ALA A 407 6.31 -11.02 0.99
C ALA A 407 7.38 -11.16 2.10
N HIS A 408 8.65 -11.03 1.75
CA HIS A 408 9.78 -11.17 2.67
C HIS A 408 10.52 -9.88 2.97
N ARG A 409 10.10 -8.77 2.37
CA ARG A 409 10.71 -7.46 2.63
C ARG A 409 10.12 -6.84 3.91
N ILE A 410 10.96 -6.13 4.65
CA ILE A 410 10.55 -5.37 5.84
C ILE A 410 10.01 -4.01 5.38
N GLY A 411 8.92 -3.57 6.00
CA GLY A 411 8.41 -2.22 5.81
C GLY A 411 7.67 -1.99 4.49
N LEU A 412 7.15 -3.05 3.91
CA LEU A 412 6.36 -2.98 2.68
C LEU A 412 4.96 -3.52 2.90
#